data_d591c71a14a05489bf7866651dda463a
#
_entry.id   d591c71a14a05489bf7866651dda463a
#
_cell.length_a   1.000
_cell.length_b   1.000
_cell.length_c   1.000
_cell.angle_alpha   90.00
_cell.angle_beta   90.00
_cell.angle_gamma   90.00
#
_symmetry.space_group_name_H-M   'P 1'
#
loop_
_entity.id
_entity.type
_entity.pdbx_description
1 polymer ?
#
loop_
_entity_poly.entity_id
_entity_poly.type
_entity_poly.pdbx_seq_one_letter_code
_entity_poly.pdbx_strand_id
1 'polypeptide(L)'
;MKKLIALLLALVMILSMTACGGSSAPAEAPKADAPAAEAPKAEEPAAPAAEGKTVLNVWSFTDEVPKMIDRYLELNPDFAEKYEIKTTIIATTDGLYQPALDQALAAGGADAPDLYCAEAAFILKYAQGDAAKFAAPYADLGIDIDADIKAADIAQYSVDIGTRPDDGKVVALGYQATGGAFIYRRSIAKDAFGTDDPAVIGEIIGSGSGNWDKFYEAAATLKGKGYGIISGDGDLWHAVENSSDAGWIVDGKLNIDPKREAFLDLSKELKDNGYHNDTQDWTDGWFADMKGEGAQGIFGFFGPAWLINYTLAPNCGGAAVGEGTYGDWAICAPPVGFFWGGTWLLANNDSANKEAVGEIIHWITLNSTEEGLQYMWANGTTFGEGGTKDCVASGTAMAISNGELDFLGGQNMFDIFVPANQYANGKCLTQYDETINSYWRDAVRQYTAGNMTRDEAIQAFKQNVADNLDVEVDF
;
A
#
# COMPACT_ATOMS: atom_id res chain seq x y z
N MET A 1 32.36 42.52 -3.46
CA MET A 1 33.14 41.51 -2.73
C MET A 1 32.39 40.15 -2.58
N LYS A 2 31.09 40.09 -2.24
CA LYS A 2 30.37 38.80 -2.09
C LYS A 2 30.18 37.97 -3.37
N LYS A 3 30.14 38.60 -4.54
CA LYS A 3 30.02 37.89 -5.85
C LYS A 3 31.35 37.32 -6.39
N LEU A 4 32.50 37.85 -5.91
CA LEU A 4 33.81 37.36 -6.31
C LEU A 4 34.25 36.12 -5.52
N ILE A 5 33.74 35.96 -4.30
CA ILE A 5 34.03 34.82 -3.42
C ILE A 5 33.26 33.57 -3.91
N ALA A 6 32.03 33.72 -4.43
CA ALA A 6 31.25 32.62 -4.99
C ALA A 6 31.88 32.07 -6.28
N LEU A 7 32.54 32.88 -7.09
CA LEU A 7 33.21 32.47 -8.31
C LEU A 7 34.53 31.73 -8.04
N LEU A 8 35.23 32.07 -6.97
CA LEU A 8 36.49 31.44 -6.56
C LEU A 8 36.25 30.05 -5.93
N LEU A 9 35.13 29.85 -5.23
CA LEU A 9 34.75 28.54 -4.67
C LEU A 9 34.31 27.54 -5.76
N ALA A 10 33.67 27.99 -6.84
CA ALA A 10 33.32 27.16 -7.98
C ALA A 10 34.54 26.72 -8.79
N LEU A 11 35.60 27.56 -8.84
CA LEU A 11 36.82 27.23 -9.60
C LEU A 11 37.76 26.26 -8.86
N VAL A 12 37.69 26.18 -7.53
CA VAL A 12 38.50 25.27 -6.72
C VAL A 12 37.94 23.84 -6.74
N MET A 13 36.65 23.64 -7.00
CA MET A 13 36.05 22.30 -7.16
C MET A 13 36.30 21.65 -8.53
N ILE A 14 36.72 22.44 -9.53
CA ILE A 14 36.99 21.90 -10.88
C ILE A 14 38.48 21.47 -11.05
N LEU A 15 39.38 21.89 -10.15
CA LEU A 15 40.82 21.63 -10.25
C LEU A 15 41.35 20.49 -9.36
N SER A 16 40.48 19.77 -8.63
CA SER A 16 40.88 18.65 -7.77
C SER A 16 40.64 17.25 -8.37
N MET A 17 40.26 17.13 -9.67
CA MET A 17 40.00 15.84 -10.31
C MET A 17 40.99 15.45 -11.43
N THR A 18 42.21 16.00 -11.44
CA THR A 18 43.24 15.57 -12.40
C THR A 18 44.58 15.34 -11.70
N ALA A 19 44.68 14.18 -11.04
CA ALA A 19 45.99 13.44 -10.89
C ALA A 19 45.79 12.15 -10.10
N CYS A 20 45.62 11.02 -10.75
CA CYS A 20 46.46 9.83 -10.63
C CYS A 20 45.93 8.70 -11.52
N GLY A 21 46.78 8.26 -12.39
CA GLY A 21 46.45 7.36 -13.47
C GLY A 21 46.48 5.88 -13.12
N GLY A 22 45.87 5.12 -14.02
CA GLY A 22 46.27 3.73 -14.38
C GLY A 22 45.39 2.64 -13.79
N SER A 23 44.38 2.17 -14.49
CA SER A 23 44.22 0.87 -15.15
C SER A 23 42.75 0.45 -15.25
N SER A 24 42.46 -0.01 -16.50
CA SER A 24 41.30 -0.84 -16.90
C SER A 24 39.88 -0.37 -16.54
N ALA A 25 39.23 0.19 -17.55
CA ALA A 25 37.79 0.43 -17.61
C ALA A 25 37.01 -0.90 -17.61
N PRO A 26 35.93 -1.01 -16.84
CA PRO A 26 34.82 -1.87 -17.18
C PRO A 26 33.91 -1.16 -18.21
N ALA A 27 33.37 -1.91 -19.14
CA ALA A 27 32.53 -1.46 -20.22
C ALA A 27 31.33 -0.67 -19.71
N GLU A 28 31.00 0.45 -20.38
CA GLU A 28 29.75 1.16 -20.25
C GLU A 28 28.59 0.19 -20.51
N ALA A 29 27.73 0.04 -19.50
CA ALA A 29 26.41 -0.50 -19.72
C ALA A 29 25.60 0.48 -20.58
N PRO A 30 24.79 -0.01 -21.53
CA PRO A 30 23.95 0.86 -22.32
C PRO A 30 22.95 1.56 -21.40
N LYS A 31 22.90 2.89 -21.45
CA LYS A 31 21.80 3.67 -20.90
C LYS A 31 20.54 3.24 -21.63
N ALA A 32 19.72 2.46 -20.99
CA ALA A 32 18.32 2.35 -21.35
C ALA A 32 17.69 3.72 -21.05
N ASP A 33 17.13 4.35 -22.07
CA ASP A 33 16.18 5.45 -21.89
C ASP A 33 14.97 4.89 -21.17
N ALA A 34 14.96 5.03 -19.83
CA ALA A 34 13.72 4.94 -19.08
C ALA A 34 12.81 6.05 -19.63
N PRO A 35 11.51 5.79 -19.86
CA PRO A 35 10.56 6.87 -20.02
C PRO A 35 10.72 7.71 -18.76
N ALA A 36 11.20 8.93 -18.92
CA ALA A 36 11.32 9.89 -17.83
C ALA A 36 9.95 9.93 -17.16
N ALA A 37 9.90 9.54 -15.89
CA ALA A 37 8.82 9.97 -15.03
C ALA A 37 8.78 11.48 -15.23
N GLU A 38 7.71 11.99 -15.83
CA GLU A 38 7.54 13.43 -15.98
C GLU A 38 7.69 13.99 -14.57
N ALA A 39 8.69 14.84 -14.39
CA ALA A 39 8.77 15.65 -13.19
C ALA A 39 7.39 16.26 -12.96
N PRO A 40 6.89 16.32 -11.71
CA PRO A 40 5.59 16.92 -11.45
C PRO A 40 5.57 18.25 -12.20
N LYS A 41 4.73 18.35 -13.23
CA LYS A 41 4.45 19.61 -13.88
C LYS A 41 4.00 20.50 -12.72
N ALA A 42 4.71 21.59 -12.51
CA ALA A 42 4.17 22.68 -11.73
C ALA A 42 2.77 22.93 -12.31
N GLU A 43 1.74 22.65 -11.52
CA GLU A 43 0.36 22.90 -11.94
C GLU A 43 0.28 24.33 -12.42
N GLU A 44 -0.27 24.54 -13.60
CA GLU A 44 -0.77 25.85 -13.98
C GLU A 44 -1.67 26.34 -12.83
N PRO A 45 -1.57 27.61 -12.44
CA PRO A 45 -2.45 28.13 -11.39
C PRO A 45 -3.89 27.76 -11.73
N ALA A 46 -4.55 27.05 -10.82
CA ALA A 46 -5.93 26.62 -10.98
C ALA A 46 -6.74 27.80 -11.51
N ALA A 47 -7.57 27.55 -12.52
CA ALA A 47 -8.49 28.55 -13.03
C ALA A 47 -9.29 29.12 -11.85
N PRO A 48 -9.55 30.44 -11.80
CA PRO A 48 -10.34 31.02 -10.71
C PRO A 48 -11.68 30.30 -10.63
N ALA A 49 -12.09 29.96 -9.38
CA ALA A 49 -13.36 29.30 -9.10
C ALA A 49 -14.48 29.97 -9.91
N ALA A 50 -15.36 29.16 -10.50
CA ALA A 50 -16.52 29.67 -11.18
C ALA A 50 -17.31 30.56 -10.19
N GLU A 51 -17.68 31.80 -10.57
CA GLU A 51 -18.29 32.77 -9.66
C GLU A 51 -19.51 32.12 -8.97
N GLY A 52 -19.39 31.88 -7.64
CA GLY A 52 -20.49 31.42 -6.79
C GLY A 52 -20.36 30.03 -6.18
N LYS A 53 -19.37 29.17 -6.54
CA LYS A 53 -19.20 27.85 -5.91
C LYS A 53 -18.28 27.91 -4.70
N THR A 54 -18.58 27.07 -3.69
CA THR A 54 -17.70 26.85 -2.53
C THR A 54 -16.63 25.85 -2.91
N VAL A 55 -15.34 26.17 -2.66
CA VAL A 55 -14.23 25.26 -2.96
C VAL A 55 -14.06 24.27 -1.80
N LEU A 56 -13.95 22.99 -2.13
CA LEU A 56 -13.54 21.91 -1.22
C LEU A 56 -12.15 21.43 -1.63
N ASN A 57 -11.18 21.58 -0.73
CA ASN A 57 -9.81 21.12 -0.94
C ASN A 57 -9.70 19.64 -0.56
N VAL A 58 -9.30 18.80 -1.51
CA VAL A 58 -9.13 17.35 -1.34
C VAL A 58 -7.65 17.01 -1.49
N TRP A 59 -7.05 16.41 -0.47
CA TRP A 59 -5.67 15.96 -0.50
C TRP A 59 -5.59 14.44 -0.53
N SER A 60 -4.85 13.90 -1.48
CA SER A 60 -4.66 12.46 -1.65
C SER A 60 -3.22 12.14 -2.07
N PHE A 61 -2.81 10.88 -1.84
CA PHE A 61 -1.52 10.36 -2.30
C PHE A 61 -1.64 9.61 -3.64
N THR A 62 -2.86 9.35 -4.11
CA THR A 62 -3.18 8.78 -5.43
C THR A 62 -4.35 9.54 -6.05
N ASP A 63 -4.63 9.29 -7.31
CA ASP A 63 -5.78 9.85 -8.03
C ASP A 63 -7.09 9.05 -7.83
N GLU A 64 -7.07 7.97 -7.03
CA GLU A 64 -8.19 7.06 -6.89
C GLU A 64 -9.40 7.71 -6.19
N VAL A 65 -9.22 8.24 -4.98
CA VAL A 65 -10.31 8.96 -4.27
C VAL A 65 -10.74 10.22 -5.01
N PRO A 66 -9.85 11.06 -5.57
CA PRO A 66 -10.26 12.14 -6.47
C PRO A 66 -11.20 11.71 -7.61
N LYS A 67 -10.87 10.62 -8.32
CA LYS A 67 -11.74 10.07 -9.38
C LYS A 67 -13.09 9.57 -8.85
N MET A 68 -13.12 8.97 -7.65
CA MET A 68 -14.37 8.59 -7.00
C MET A 68 -15.23 9.82 -6.71
N ILE A 69 -14.63 10.92 -6.28
CA ILE A 69 -15.32 12.19 -6.04
C ILE A 69 -15.84 12.77 -7.36
N ASP A 70 -15.08 12.71 -8.46
CA ASP A 70 -15.56 13.11 -9.79
C ASP A 70 -16.81 12.32 -10.16
N ARG A 71 -16.82 11.02 -9.88
CA ARG A 71 -18.01 10.18 -10.10
C ARG A 71 -19.18 10.58 -9.20
N TYR A 72 -18.91 10.92 -7.94
CA TYR A 72 -19.94 11.45 -7.05
C TYR A 72 -20.60 12.72 -7.59
N LEU A 73 -19.79 13.65 -8.13
CA LEU A 73 -20.29 14.88 -8.76
C LEU A 73 -21.17 14.61 -9.99
N GLU A 74 -20.81 13.64 -10.82
CA GLU A 74 -21.62 13.22 -11.97
C GLU A 74 -23.00 12.69 -11.55
N LEU A 75 -23.04 11.92 -10.45
CA LEU A 75 -24.27 11.34 -9.92
C LEU A 75 -25.12 12.35 -9.13
N ASN A 76 -24.51 13.43 -8.63
CA ASN A 76 -25.12 14.42 -7.76
C ASN A 76 -24.97 15.85 -8.32
N PRO A 77 -25.69 16.19 -9.43
CA PRO A 77 -25.56 17.49 -10.11
C PRO A 77 -25.87 18.67 -9.18
N ASP A 78 -26.83 18.54 -8.28
CA ASP A 78 -27.17 19.60 -7.30
C ASP A 78 -26.01 19.90 -6.34
N PHE A 79 -25.20 18.91 -6.00
CA PHE A 79 -23.97 19.09 -5.23
C PHE A 79 -22.90 19.77 -6.10
N ALA A 80 -22.73 19.30 -7.33
CA ALA A 80 -21.77 19.86 -8.28
C ALA A 80 -22.08 21.32 -8.66
N GLU A 81 -23.34 21.78 -8.56
CA GLU A 81 -23.68 23.20 -8.73
C GLU A 81 -23.20 24.07 -7.57
N LYS A 82 -23.10 23.53 -6.36
CA LYS A 82 -22.74 24.27 -5.12
C LYS A 82 -21.25 24.26 -4.83
N TYR A 83 -20.57 23.14 -5.17
CA TYR A 83 -19.20 22.90 -4.77
C TYR A 83 -18.28 22.69 -5.97
N GLU A 84 -17.03 23.15 -5.81
CA GLU A 84 -15.92 22.91 -6.71
C GLU A 84 -14.84 22.14 -5.97
N ILE A 85 -14.36 21.03 -6.52
CA ILE A 85 -13.30 20.23 -5.91
C ILE A 85 -11.94 20.72 -6.41
N LYS A 86 -11.08 21.12 -5.48
CA LYS A 86 -9.67 21.42 -5.74
C LYS A 86 -8.82 20.29 -5.17
N THR A 87 -8.23 19.49 -6.05
CA THR A 87 -7.45 18.32 -5.67
C THR A 87 -5.96 18.63 -5.57
N THR A 88 -5.30 18.14 -4.52
CA THR A 88 -3.84 18.10 -4.38
C THR A 88 -3.40 16.65 -4.25
N ILE A 89 -2.59 16.17 -5.20
CA ILE A 89 -2.05 14.81 -5.20
C ILE A 89 -0.53 14.89 -5.00
N ILE A 90 -0.04 14.22 -3.95
CA ILE A 90 1.39 14.08 -3.65
C ILE A 90 1.65 12.60 -3.37
N ALA A 91 2.45 11.93 -4.19
CA ALA A 91 2.76 10.52 -3.99
C ALA A 91 3.47 10.28 -2.66
N THR A 92 3.26 9.09 -2.08
CA THR A 92 3.96 8.67 -0.84
C THR A 92 5.42 8.31 -1.09
N THR A 93 5.80 8.03 -2.33
CA THR A 93 7.18 7.80 -2.73
C THR A 93 8.05 8.98 -2.29
N ASP A 94 9.26 8.70 -1.82
CA ASP A 94 10.20 9.69 -1.27
C ASP A 94 9.72 10.38 0.04
N GLY A 95 8.65 9.88 0.66
CA GLY A 95 8.16 10.39 1.95
C GLY A 95 7.64 11.83 1.92
N LEU A 96 7.18 12.33 0.76
CA LEU A 96 6.81 13.74 0.58
C LEU A 96 5.39 14.07 1.07
N TYR A 97 4.47 13.11 1.01
CA TYR A 97 3.04 13.36 1.30
C TYR A 97 2.80 13.78 2.76
N GLN A 98 3.28 13.01 3.72
CA GLN A 98 3.01 13.26 5.14
C GLN A 98 3.56 14.62 5.63
N PRO A 99 4.82 15.02 5.33
CA PRO A 99 5.31 16.34 5.73
C PRO A 99 4.52 17.49 5.12
N ALA A 100 4.08 17.36 3.85
CA ALA A 100 3.27 18.37 3.19
C ALA A 100 1.87 18.46 3.83
N LEU A 101 1.23 17.33 4.10
CA LEU A 101 -0.07 17.26 4.78
C LEU A 101 -0.01 17.84 6.20
N ASP A 102 1.01 17.48 6.97
CA ASP A 102 1.23 18.01 8.31
C ASP A 102 1.35 19.54 8.31
N GLN A 103 2.11 20.07 7.36
CA GLN A 103 2.28 21.50 7.20
C GLN A 103 0.96 22.19 6.82
N ALA A 104 0.20 21.63 5.89
CA ALA A 104 -1.06 22.18 5.44
C ALA A 104 -2.12 22.17 6.54
N LEU A 105 -2.24 21.07 7.30
CA LEU A 105 -3.14 20.96 8.45
C LEU A 105 -2.76 21.95 9.57
N ALA A 106 -1.46 22.07 9.87
CA ALA A 106 -0.98 22.97 10.90
C ALA A 106 -1.10 24.46 10.52
N ALA A 107 -0.92 24.79 9.24
CA ALA A 107 -1.07 26.16 8.75
C ALA A 107 -2.52 26.61 8.75
N GLY A 108 -3.46 25.70 8.47
CA GLY A 108 -4.89 26.04 8.36
C GLY A 108 -5.19 27.01 7.21
N GLY A 109 -6.35 27.65 7.29
CA GLY A 109 -6.76 28.67 6.31
C GLY A 109 -7.40 28.08 5.03
N ALA A 110 -7.52 28.92 3.99
CA ALA A 110 -8.30 28.60 2.79
C ALA A 110 -7.70 27.50 1.90
N ASP A 111 -6.40 27.24 2.02
CA ASP A 111 -5.69 26.20 1.25
C ASP A 111 -5.48 24.91 2.05
N ALA A 112 -5.91 24.86 3.32
CA ALA A 112 -5.89 23.62 4.11
C ALA A 112 -6.87 22.59 3.52
N PRO A 113 -6.58 21.28 3.62
CA PRO A 113 -7.52 20.28 3.16
C PRO A 113 -8.83 20.33 3.95
N ASP A 114 -9.97 20.22 3.27
CA ASP A 114 -11.29 19.92 3.87
C ASP A 114 -11.43 18.40 4.08
N LEU A 115 -11.01 17.62 3.08
CA LEU A 115 -10.92 16.16 3.09
C LEU A 115 -9.49 15.73 2.75
N TYR A 116 -8.96 14.74 3.48
CA TYR A 116 -7.66 14.17 3.18
C TYR A 116 -7.64 12.66 3.36
N CYS A 117 -6.75 12.01 2.60
CA CYS A 117 -6.59 10.57 2.60
C CYS A 117 -5.36 10.17 3.39
N ALA A 118 -5.43 9.02 4.06
CA ALA A 118 -4.27 8.40 4.70
C ALA A 118 -4.22 6.90 4.39
N GLU A 119 -3.03 6.40 4.12
CA GLU A 119 -2.76 4.99 3.83
C GLU A 119 -2.51 4.22 5.15
N ALA A 120 -2.71 2.89 5.14
CA ALA A 120 -2.60 2.03 6.32
C ALA A 120 -1.30 2.21 7.10
N ALA A 121 -0.16 2.43 6.42
CA ALA A 121 1.15 2.57 7.06
C ALA A 121 1.25 3.81 7.95
N PHE A 122 0.43 4.85 7.72
CA PHE A 122 0.53 6.10 8.47
C PHE A 122 -0.81 6.66 8.97
N ILE A 123 -1.94 5.99 8.71
CA ILE A 123 -3.26 6.44 9.18
C ILE A 123 -3.30 6.68 10.69
N LEU A 124 -2.62 5.86 11.48
CA LEU A 124 -2.68 5.98 12.94
C LEU A 124 -2.13 7.32 13.44
N LYS A 125 -1.17 7.94 12.75
CA LYS A 125 -0.73 9.30 13.07
C LYS A 125 -1.88 10.30 13.05
N TYR A 126 -2.79 10.17 12.08
CA TYR A 126 -3.91 11.10 11.85
C TYR A 126 -5.20 10.69 12.54
N ALA A 127 -5.40 9.41 12.85
CA ALA A 127 -6.59 8.94 13.54
C ALA A 127 -6.41 8.84 15.06
N GLN A 128 -5.22 8.47 15.53
CA GLN A 128 -4.96 8.11 16.92
C GLN A 128 -3.74 8.80 17.54
N GLY A 129 -2.79 9.25 16.72
CA GLY A 129 -1.50 9.82 17.12
C GLY A 129 -1.48 11.35 17.16
N ASP A 130 -0.29 11.92 16.95
CA ASP A 130 0.01 13.35 17.17
C ASP A 130 -0.82 14.29 16.30
N ALA A 131 -1.25 13.86 15.12
CA ALA A 131 -2.08 14.64 14.20
C ALA A 131 -3.59 14.38 14.34
N ALA A 132 -4.03 13.49 15.24
CA ALA A 132 -5.47 13.15 15.43
C ALA A 132 -6.36 14.33 15.81
N LYS A 133 -5.77 15.39 16.37
CA LYS A 133 -6.48 16.65 16.69
C LYS A 133 -7.04 17.36 15.45
N PHE A 134 -6.47 17.11 14.27
CA PHE A 134 -6.93 17.70 13.02
C PHE A 134 -8.09 16.93 12.38
N ALA A 135 -8.36 15.69 12.82
CA ALA A 135 -9.43 14.86 12.28
C ALA A 135 -10.77 15.15 12.99
N ALA A 136 -11.78 15.52 12.20
CA ALA A 136 -13.13 15.71 12.69
C ALA A 136 -13.80 14.37 13.00
N PRO A 137 -14.53 14.24 14.13
CA PRO A 137 -15.43 13.12 14.32
C PRO A 137 -16.47 13.02 13.19
N TYR A 138 -16.75 11.83 12.70
CA TYR A 138 -17.75 11.63 11.65
C TYR A 138 -19.16 12.08 12.08
N ALA A 139 -19.48 11.96 13.36
CA ALA A 139 -20.73 12.49 13.92
C ALA A 139 -20.86 14.03 13.74
N ASP A 140 -19.73 14.77 13.70
CA ASP A 140 -19.73 16.22 13.49
C ASP A 140 -19.88 16.60 11.99
N LEU A 141 -19.89 15.59 11.10
CA LEU A 141 -20.09 15.72 9.65
C LEU A 141 -21.57 15.48 9.25
N GLY A 142 -22.46 15.24 10.21
CA GLY A 142 -23.85 14.90 9.96
C GLY A 142 -24.11 13.40 9.69
N ILE A 143 -23.15 12.52 9.97
CA ILE A 143 -23.24 11.07 9.78
C ILE A 143 -23.76 10.40 11.06
N ASP A 144 -24.80 9.55 10.96
CA ASP A 144 -25.23 8.65 12.04
C ASP A 144 -24.33 7.42 12.07
N ILE A 145 -23.10 7.62 12.60
CA ILE A 145 -22.00 6.68 12.44
C ILE A 145 -22.30 5.28 12.98
N ASP A 146 -22.99 5.16 14.11
CA ASP A 146 -23.32 3.86 14.71
C ASP A 146 -24.35 3.10 13.87
N ALA A 147 -25.36 3.81 13.35
CA ALA A 147 -26.38 3.23 12.48
C ALA A 147 -25.79 2.83 11.12
N ASP A 148 -24.96 3.68 10.54
CA ASP A 148 -24.41 3.49 9.19
C ASP A 148 -23.33 2.40 9.16
N ILE A 149 -22.42 2.33 10.15
CA ILE A 149 -21.47 1.22 10.31
C ILE A 149 -22.20 -0.11 10.41
N LYS A 150 -23.26 -0.16 11.21
CA LYS A 150 -24.06 -1.38 11.36
C LYS A 150 -24.83 -1.76 10.10
N ALA A 151 -25.41 -0.79 9.40
CA ALA A 151 -26.19 -1.04 8.19
C ALA A 151 -25.29 -1.52 7.04
N ALA A 152 -24.09 -0.96 6.92
CA ALA A 152 -23.12 -1.33 5.93
C ALA A 152 -22.29 -2.58 6.33
N ASP A 153 -22.35 -3.03 7.58
CA ASP A 153 -21.52 -4.13 8.11
C ASP A 153 -20.03 -3.88 7.85
N ILE A 154 -19.55 -2.70 8.28
CA ILE A 154 -18.17 -2.28 8.01
C ILE A 154 -17.16 -3.18 8.72
N ALA A 155 -16.14 -3.62 8.00
CA ALA A 155 -15.04 -4.42 8.52
C ALA A 155 -14.46 -3.80 9.81
N GLN A 156 -14.49 -4.54 10.92
CA GLN A 156 -14.21 -4.03 12.26
C GLN A 156 -12.81 -3.39 12.37
N TYR A 157 -11.80 -3.94 11.68
CA TYR A 157 -10.46 -3.37 11.72
C TYR A 157 -10.39 -1.95 11.12
N SER A 158 -11.22 -1.64 10.12
CA SER A 158 -11.30 -0.30 9.55
C SER A 158 -11.83 0.70 10.57
N VAL A 159 -12.84 0.27 11.37
CA VAL A 159 -13.41 1.05 12.47
C VAL A 159 -12.39 1.19 13.60
N ASP A 160 -11.72 0.11 14.00
CA ASP A 160 -10.73 0.12 15.09
C ASP A 160 -9.58 1.09 14.79
N ILE A 161 -9.05 1.06 13.56
CA ILE A 161 -7.99 1.96 13.08
C ILE A 161 -8.47 3.41 13.07
N GLY A 162 -9.70 3.65 12.61
CA GLY A 162 -10.27 4.99 12.48
C GLY A 162 -10.90 5.55 13.75
N THR A 163 -10.86 4.81 14.87
CA THR A 163 -11.42 5.25 16.16
C THR A 163 -10.33 5.87 17.03
N ARG A 164 -10.53 7.13 17.40
CA ARG A 164 -9.63 7.86 18.30
C ARG A 164 -9.74 7.33 19.72
N PRO A 165 -8.64 6.88 20.37
CA PRO A 165 -8.69 6.20 21.65
C PRO A 165 -9.09 7.12 22.81
N ASP A 166 -8.79 8.41 22.74
CA ASP A 166 -9.01 9.36 23.83
C ASP A 166 -10.49 9.60 24.13
N ASP A 167 -11.35 9.59 23.11
CA ASP A 167 -12.77 9.90 23.23
C ASP A 167 -13.70 8.86 22.58
N GLY A 168 -13.13 7.81 21.97
CA GLY A 168 -13.87 6.72 21.33
C GLY A 168 -14.61 7.13 20.06
N LYS A 169 -14.29 8.28 19.46
CA LYS A 169 -14.97 8.77 18.27
C LYS A 169 -14.32 8.24 16.99
N VAL A 170 -15.15 7.83 16.05
CA VAL A 170 -14.71 7.49 14.70
C VAL A 170 -14.38 8.77 13.95
N VAL A 171 -13.14 8.89 13.46
CA VAL A 171 -12.60 10.05 12.74
C VAL A 171 -12.12 9.68 11.33
N ALA A 172 -12.09 8.38 11.02
CA ALA A 172 -11.70 7.87 9.71
C ALA A 172 -12.37 6.53 9.43
N LEU A 173 -12.64 6.21 8.16
CA LEU A 173 -12.99 4.88 7.69
C LEU A 173 -12.27 4.60 6.36
N GLY A 174 -11.78 3.37 6.22
CA GLY A 174 -11.30 2.85 4.95
C GLY A 174 -12.46 2.37 4.08
N TYR A 175 -12.38 2.59 2.77
CA TYR A 175 -13.38 2.06 1.84
C TYR A 175 -13.05 0.64 1.35
N GLN A 176 -11.80 0.21 1.50
CA GLN A 176 -11.32 -1.12 1.12
C GLN A 176 -11.27 -2.06 2.30
N ALA A 177 -11.37 -3.37 2.02
CA ALA A 177 -11.01 -4.44 2.94
C ALA A 177 -9.82 -5.21 2.34
N THR A 178 -8.67 -5.17 3.02
CA THR A 178 -7.37 -5.47 2.43
C THR A 178 -6.71 -6.75 2.98
N GLY A 179 -7.53 -7.74 3.37
CA GLY A 179 -7.06 -9.09 3.66
C GLY A 179 -6.29 -9.67 2.49
N GLY A 180 -5.17 -10.37 2.76
CA GLY A 180 -4.22 -10.81 1.76
C GLY A 180 -4.41 -12.24 1.29
N ALA A 181 -3.97 -12.51 0.06
CA ALA A 181 -3.92 -13.83 -0.56
C ALA A 181 -2.52 -14.09 -1.15
N PHE A 182 -2.28 -15.31 -1.60
CA PHE A 182 -1.17 -15.65 -2.49
C PHE A 182 -1.69 -15.74 -3.92
N ILE A 183 -1.19 -14.86 -4.79
CA ILE A 183 -1.58 -14.70 -6.19
C ILE A 183 -0.52 -15.37 -7.04
N TYR A 184 -0.86 -16.44 -7.78
CA TYR A 184 0.14 -17.28 -8.42
C TYR A 184 -0.15 -17.51 -9.90
N ARG A 185 0.90 -17.91 -10.64
CA ARG A 185 0.90 -18.23 -12.08
C ARG A 185 0.42 -19.67 -12.28
N ARG A 186 -0.71 -19.85 -12.99
CA ARG A 186 -1.30 -21.17 -13.31
C ARG A 186 -0.37 -22.03 -14.16
N SER A 187 0.31 -21.43 -15.16
CA SER A 187 1.23 -22.14 -16.04
C SER A 187 2.42 -22.72 -15.28
N ILE A 188 2.99 -21.95 -14.35
CA ILE A 188 4.09 -22.38 -13.49
C ILE A 188 3.62 -23.46 -12.51
N ALA A 189 2.42 -23.31 -11.93
CA ALA A 189 1.81 -24.33 -11.07
C ALA A 189 1.69 -25.69 -11.79
N LYS A 190 1.16 -25.69 -13.01
CA LYS A 190 1.04 -26.90 -13.83
C LYS A 190 2.38 -27.55 -14.13
N ASP A 191 3.40 -26.78 -14.49
CA ASP A 191 4.73 -27.32 -14.78
C ASP A 191 5.42 -27.88 -13.52
N ALA A 192 5.34 -27.15 -12.40
CA ALA A 192 6.05 -27.53 -11.18
C ALA A 192 5.33 -28.61 -10.37
N PHE A 193 4.00 -28.55 -10.26
CA PHE A 193 3.19 -29.38 -9.35
C PHE A 193 2.18 -30.25 -10.07
N GLY A 194 2.03 -30.13 -11.40
CA GLY A 194 1.09 -30.92 -12.21
C GLY A 194 -0.37 -30.47 -12.10
N THR A 195 -0.64 -29.36 -11.42
CA THR A 195 -1.99 -28.81 -11.21
C THR A 195 -1.93 -27.30 -11.08
N ASP A 196 -3.05 -26.63 -11.39
CA ASP A 196 -3.26 -25.21 -11.10
C ASP A 196 -4.53 -24.97 -10.27
N ASP A 197 -5.07 -26.03 -9.66
CA ASP A 197 -6.23 -25.95 -8.79
C ASP A 197 -5.90 -25.13 -7.51
N PRO A 198 -6.65 -24.05 -7.21
CA PRO A 198 -6.35 -23.18 -6.08
C PRO A 198 -6.34 -23.88 -4.71
N ALA A 199 -7.21 -24.85 -4.50
CA ALA A 199 -7.26 -25.58 -3.24
C ALA A 199 -6.02 -26.45 -3.07
N VAL A 200 -5.60 -27.14 -4.14
CA VAL A 200 -4.40 -28.00 -4.12
C VAL A 200 -3.12 -27.16 -4.00
N ILE A 201 -3.01 -26.06 -4.71
CA ILE A 201 -1.86 -25.15 -4.57
C ILE A 201 -1.80 -24.58 -3.16
N GLY A 202 -2.95 -24.21 -2.58
CA GLY A 202 -3.03 -23.80 -1.18
C GLY A 202 -2.48 -24.85 -0.22
N GLU A 203 -2.81 -26.11 -0.38
CA GLU A 203 -2.26 -27.21 0.43
C GLU A 203 -0.73 -27.38 0.25
N ILE A 204 -0.24 -27.20 -0.98
CA ILE A 204 1.18 -27.29 -1.32
C ILE A 204 1.98 -26.19 -0.63
N ILE A 205 1.51 -24.93 -0.64
CA ILE A 205 2.21 -23.81 0.00
C ILE A 205 1.91 -23.70 1.50
N GLY A 206 0.98 -24.51 2.05
CA GLY A 206 0.64 -24.52 3.46
C GLY A 206 -0.36 -23.46 3.88
N SER A 207 -1.36 -23.15 3.07
CA SER A 207 -2.44 -22.18 3.40
C SER A 207 -2.98 -22.39 4.80
N GLY A 208 -3.02 -21.29 5.59
CA GLY A 208 -3.57 -21.28 6.95
C GLY A 208 -2.78 -22.07 7.99
N SER A 209 -1.58 -22.58 7.67
CA SER A 209 -0.74 -23.34 8.62
C SER A 209 -0.16 -22.51 9.75
N GLY A 210 -0.08 -21.19 9.57
CA GLY A 210 0.56 -20.26 10.53
C GLY A 210 2.09 -20.33 10.53
N ASN A 211 2.71 -21.01 9.56
CA ASN A 211 4.16 -21.12 9.41
C ASN A 211 4.57 -21.18 7.92
N TRP A 212 5.87 -21.16 7.65
CA TRP A 212 6.43 -21.07 6.32
C TRP A 212 7.04 -22.39 5.79
N ASP A 213 6.95 -23.50 6.52
CA ASP A 213 7.65 -24.73 6.20
C ASP A 213 7.31 -25.26 4.80
N LYS A 214 6.00 -25.46 4.52
CA LYS A 214 5.54 -25.91 3.20
C LYS A 214 5.81 -24.91 2.08
N PHE A 215 5.80 -23.61 2.39
CA PHE A 215 6.13 -22.59 1.43
C PHE A 215 7.57 -22.73 0.94
N TYR A 216 8.51 -22.99 1.83
CA TYR A 216 9.92 -23.23 1.47
C TYR A 216 10.12 -24.59 0.80
N GLU A 217 9.36 -25.64 1.14
CA GLU A 217 9.34 -26.91 0.40
C GLU A 217 8.89 -26.69 -1.05
N ALA A 218 7.85 -25.87 -1.25
CA ALA A 218 7.38 -25.49 -2.57
C ALA A 218 8.42 -24.64 -3.32
N ALA A 219 9.11 -23.72 -2.63
CA ALA A 219 10.19 -22.93 -3.20
C ALA A 219 11.34 -23.81 -3.72
N ALA A 220 11.74 -24.82 -2.98
CA ALA A 220 12.75 -25.79 -3.40
C ALA A 220 12.33 -26.57 -4.65
N THR A 221 11.05 -26.97 -4.73
CA THR A 221 10.48 -27.65 -5.91
C THR A 221 10.48 -26.75 -7.14
N LEU A 222 10.04 -25.50 -6.98
CA LEU A 222 10.04 -24.48 -8.02
C LEU A 222 11.46 -24.18 -8.54
N LYS A 223 12.42 -24.03 -7.61
CA LYS A 223 13.83 -23.82 -7.95
C LYS A 223 14.40 -24.97 -8.77
N GLY A 224 14.04 -26.20 -8.47
CA GLY A 224 14.41 -27.39 -9.27
C GLY A 224 13.90 -27.35 -10.72
N LYS A 225 12.90 -26.53 -11.00
CA LYS A 225 12.33 -26.25 -12.33
C LYS A 225 12.84 -24.95 -12.96
N GLY A 226 13.63 -24.17 -12.26
CA GLY A 226 14.16 -22.88 -12.73
C GLY A 226 13.24 -21.69 -12.44
N TYR A 227 12.32 -21.80 -11.49
CA TYR A 227 11.41 -20.75 -11.06
C TYR A 227 11.79 -20.21 -9.68
N GLY A 228 11.46 -18.94 -9.43
CA GLY A 228 11.41 -18.36 -8.08
C GLY A 228 10.00 -18.44 -7.51
N ILE A 229 9.88 -18.54 -6.18
CA ILE A 229 8.57 -18.62 -5.55
C ILE A 229 7.92 -17.23 -5.43
N ILE A 230 8.70 -16.19 -5.17
CA ILE A 230 8.30 -14.77 -5.11
C ILE A 230 9.35 -13.90 -5.77
N SER A 231 9.03 -12.63 -6.02
CA SER A 231 9.90 -11.69 -6.72
C SER A 231 11.07 -11.22 -5.84
N GLY A 232 10.77 -10.85 -4.60
CA GLY A 232 11.73 -10.44 -3.60
C GLY A 232 11.24 -10.71 -2.18
N ASP A 233 12.07 -10.45 -1.18
CA ASP A 233 11.69 -10.64 0.22
C ASP A 233 10.63 -9.64 0.71
N GLY A 234 10.45 -8.51 -0.01
CA GLY A 234 9.38 -7.57 0.23
C GLY A 234 7.99 -8.18 0.11
N ASP A 235 7.76 -9.08 -0.88
CA ASP A 235 6.50 -9.81 -1.00
C ASP A 235 6.18 -10.62 0.27
N LEU A 236 7.21 -11.27 0.86
CA LEU A 236 7.05 -12.03 2.10
C LEU A 236 6.86 -11.11 3.32
N TRP A 237 7.52 -9.93 3.29
CA TRP A 237 7.48 -8.98 4.40
C TRP A 237 6.07 -8.53 4.73
N HIS A 238 5.24 -8.22 3.73
CA HIS A 238 3.86 -7.78 3.95
C HIS A 238 3.04 -8.80 4.74
N ALA A 239 3.27 -10.10 4.50
CA ALA A 239 2.61 -11.15 5.25
C ALA A 239 3.19 -11.30 6.67
N VAL A 240 4.51 -11.16 6.84
CA VAL A 240 5.18 -11.26 8.15
C VAL A 240 4.82 -10.07 9.04
N GLU A 241 4.93 -8.86 8.51
CA GLU A 241 4.66 -7.61 9.24
C GLU A 241 3.28 -7.63 9.91
N ASN A 242 2.26 -7.91 9.13
CA ASN A 242 0.86 -7.81 9.54
C ASN A 242 0.28 -9.13 10.09
N SER A 243 1.07 -10.19 10.20
CA SER A 243 0.74 -11.42 10.93
C SER A 243 1.37 -11.50 12.32
N SER A 244 2.13 -10.47 12.73
CA SER A 244 2.76 -10.38 14.04
C SER A 244 1.73 -10.30 15.17
N ASP A 245 2.10 -10.78 16.35
CA ASP A 245 1.20 -10.83 17.51
C ASP A 245 1.21 -9.53 18.32
N ALA A 246 2.27 -8.72 18.17
CA ALA A 246 2.44 -7.42 18.81
C ALA A 246 3.02 -6.38 17.85
N GLY A 247 2.72 -5.10 18.10
CA GLY A 247 3.26 -3.98 17.35
C GLY A 247 4.74 -3.74 17.60
N TRP A 248 5.32 -2.82 16.82
CA TRP A 248 6.69 -2.36 17.04
C TRP A 248 6.88 -1.63 18.38
N ILE A 249 5.82 -1.01 18.89
CA ILE A 249 5.84 -0.30 20.16
C ILE A 249 4.86 -0.96 21.11
N VAL A 250 5.36 -1.41 22.25
CA VAL A 250 4.58 -1.96 23.35
C VAL A 250 4.95 -1.20 24.64
N ASP A 251 3.99 -0.58 25.28
CA ASP A 251 4.18 0.21 26.50
C ASP A 251 5.28 1.30 26.37
N GLY A 252 5.39 1.92 25.18
CA GLY A 252 6.37 2.98 24.88
C GLY A 252 7.77 2.48 24.54
N LYS A 253 7.98 1.17 24.45
CA LYS A 253 9.27 0.54 24.14
C LYS A 253 9.25 -0.15 22.78
N LEU A 254 10.41 -0.13 22.10
CA LEU A 254 10.61 -0.94 20.91
C LEU A 254 10.48 -2.43 21.24
N ASN A 255 9.60 -3.09 20.51
CA ASN A 255 9.37 -4.53 20.59
C ASN A 255 9.64 -5.17 19.22
N ILE A 256 10.59 -6.10 19.18
CA ILE A 256 10.79 -6.92 17.98
C ILE A 256 9.99 -8.21 18.18
N ASP A 257 8.80 -8.27 17.57
CA ASP A 257 7.98 -9.48 17.60
C ASP A 257 8.76 -10.67 17.03
N PRO A 258 8.66 -11.88 17.62
CA PRO A 258 9.41 -13.06 17.15
C PRO A 258 9.16 -13.40 15.66
N LYS A 259 7.96 -13.13 15.12
CA LYS A 259 7.67 -13.35 13.70
C LYS A 259 8.42 -12.35 12.83
N ARG A 260 8.50 -11.08 13.25
CA ARG A 260 9.31 -10.05 12.55
C ARG A 260 10.80 -10.37 12.66
N GLU A 261 11.26 -10.83 13.83
CA GLU A 261 12.67 -11.24 14.00
C GLU A 261 13.02 -12.44 13.11
N ALA A 262 12.11 -13.42 12.99
CA ALA A 262 12.29 -14.57 12.11
C ALA A 262 12.42 -14.19 10.63
N PHE A 263 11.94 -13.02 10.22
CA PHE A 263 12.07 -12.53 8.84
C PHE A 263 13.54 -12.39 8.40
N LEU A 264 14.48 -12.12 9.33
CA LEU A 264 15.92 -12.17 9.03
C LEU A 264 16.32 -13.52 8.41
N ASP A 265 15.93 -14.61 9.06
CA ASP A 265 16.30 -15.96 8.65
C ASP A 265 15.49 -16.39 7.41
N LEU A 266 14.21 -16.05 7.33
CA LEU A 266 13.36 -16.30 6.15
C LEU A 266 13.91 -15.59 4.91
N SER A 267 14.25 -14.30 5.02
CA SER A 267 14.82 -13.53 3.91
C SER A 267 16.21 -14.07 3.50
N LYS A 268 17.04 -14.48 4.49
CA LYS A 268 18.33 -15.09 4.22
C LYS A 268 18.20 -16.43 3.48
N GLU A 269 17.24 -17.26 3.84
CA GLU A 269 16.96 -18.53 3.18
C GLU A 269 16.51 -18.33 1.73
N LEU A 270 15.62 -17.37 1.46
CA LEU A 270 15.23 -16.99 0.09
C LEU A 270 16.44 -16.62 -0.76
N LYS A 271 17.32 -15.78 -0.21
CA LYS A 271 18.52 -15.29 -0.89
C LYS A 271 19.52 -16.39 -1.16
N ASP A 272 19.92 -17.15 -0.12
CA ASP A 272 20.98 -18.15 -0.20
C ASP A 272 20.62 -19.30 -1.15
N ASN A 273 19.34 -19.68 -1.21
CA ASN A 273 18.86 -20.72 -2.11
C ASN A 273 18.44 -20.19 -3.48
N GLY A 274 18.40 -18.86 -3.69
CA GLY A 274 17.98 -18.23 -4.93
C GLY A 274 16.52 -18.51 -5.26
N TYR A 275 15.65 -18.45 -4.27
CA TYR A 275 14.21 -18.69 -4.40
C TYR A 275 13.43 -17.48 -4.91
N HIS A 276 14.09 -16.34 -5.14
CA HIS A 276 13.54 -15.11 -5.68
C HIS A 276 14.51 -14.43 -6.65
N ASN A 277 14.06 -13.36 -7.31
CA ASN A 277 14.89 -12.53 -8.21
C ASN A 277 15.63 -11.39 -7.49
N ASP A 278 15.48 -11.28 -6.16
CA ASP A 278 16.11 -10.23 -5.34
C ASP A 278 15.65 -8.81 -5.74
N THR A 279 14.41 -8.69 -6.17
CA THR A 279 13.81 -7.41 -6.53
C THR A 279 13.31 -6.67 -5.29
N GLN A 280 13.08 -5.37 -5.45
CA GLN A 280 12.40 -4.54 -4.45
C GLN A 280 11.01 -4.20 -4.96
N ASP A 281 10.04 -4.14 -4.05
CA ASP A 281 8.68 -3.72 -4.37
C ASP A 281 8.70 -2.34 -5.06
N TRP A 282 7.76 -2.12 -5.98
CA TRP A 282 7.60 -0.85 -6.72
C TRP A 282 8.78 -0.45 -7.61
N THR A 283 9.67 -1.39 -7.95
CA THR A 283 10.77 -1.17 -8.92
C THR A 283 10.47 -1.81 -10.27
N ASP A 284 11.19 -1.36 -11.30
CA ASP A 284 11.11 -1.93 -12.65
C ASP A 284 11.36 -3.45 -12.66
N GLY A 285 12.24 -3.95 -11.78
CA GLY A 285 12.51 -5.37 -11.64
C GLY A 285 11.30 -6.16 -11.16
N TRP A 286 10.57 -5.62 -10.17
CA TRP A 286 9.34 -6.20 -9.65
C TRP A 286 8.23 -6.25 -10.70
N PHE A 287 8.06 -5.17 -11.47
CA PHE A 287 7.12 -5.12 -12.59
C PHE A 287 7.52 -6.06 -13.73
N ALA A 288 8.82 -6.20 -14.02
CA ALA A 288 9.32 -7.17 -15.01
C ALA A 288 9.01 -8.62 -14.60
N ASP A 289 9.07 -8.94 -13.31
CA ASP A 289 8.68 -10.26 -12.79
C ASP A 289 7.18 -10.54 -12.97
N MET A 290 6.30 -9.55 -12.78
CA MET A 290 4.86 -9.67 -13.05
C MET A 290 4.58 -9.96 -14.53
N LYS A 291 5.37 -9.34 -15.41
CA LYS A 291 5.29 -9.52 -16.85
C LYS A 291 5.89 -10.86 -17.34
N GLY A 292 6.68 -11.51 -16.47
CA GLY A 292 7.39 -12.76 -16.81
C GLY A 292 8.71 -12.52 -17.55
N GLU A 293 9.29 -11.32 -17.46
CA GLU A 293 10.55 -10.90 -18.09
C GLU A 293 11.73 -10.86 -17.10
N GLY A 294 11.55 -11.26 -15.85
CA GLY A 294 12.60 -11.34 -14.84
C GLY A 294 13.65 -12.41 -15.10
N ALA A 295 14.68 -12.45 -14.25
CA ALA A 295 15.81 -13.38 -14.41
C ALA A 295 15.40 -14.87 -14.34
N GLN A 296 14.40 -15.18 -13.54
CA GLN A 296 13.68 -16.46 -13.51
C GLN A 296 12.18 -16.17 -13.47
N GLY A 297 11.35 -17.08 -14.00
CA GLY A 297 9.89 -16.94 -13.89
C GLY A 297 9.47 -16.99 -12.43
N ILE A 298 8.67 -16.01 -12.00
CA ILE A 298 8.17 -15.92 -10.64
C ILE A 298 6.81 -16.59 -10.50
N PHE A 299 6.69 -17.44 -9.48
CA PHE A 299 5.49 -18.21 -9.22
C PHE A 299 4.35 -17.35 -8.70
N GLY A 300 4.62 -16.43 -7.74
CA GLY A 300 3.54 -15.62 -7.19
C GLY A 300 3.98 -14.42 -6.37
N PHE A 301 2.96 -13.73 -5.85
CA PHE A 301 3.06 -12.51 -5.07
C PHE A 301 2.09 -12.58 -3.89
N PHE A 302 2.44 -12.00 -2.74
CA PHE A 302 1.50 -11.78 -1.64
C PHE A 302 0.83 -10.42 -1.79
N GLY A 303 -0.49 -10.39 -1.67
CA GLY A 303 -1.20 -9.11 -1.71
C GLY A 303 -2.71 -9.24 -1.56
N PRO A 304 -3.40 -8.12 -1.31
CA PRO A 304 -4.85 -8.02 -1.28
C PRO A 304 -5.44 -7.86 -2.69
N ALA A 305 -6.77 -7.71 -2.76
CA ALA A 305 -7.48 -7.61 -4.03
C ALA A 305 -7.01 -6.41 -4.89
N TRP A 306 -6.69 -5.27 -4.28
CA TRP A 306 -6.19 -4.10 -5.00
C TRP A 306 -4.87 -4.36 -5.74
N LEU A 307 -3.99 -5.27 -5.24
CA LEU A 307 -2.73 -5.58 -5.92
C LEU A 307 -2.97 -6.16 -7.32
N ILE A 308 -4.07 -6.90 -7.50
CA ILE A 308 -4.42 -7.46 -8.82
C ILE A 308 -4.69 -6.33 -9.80
N ASN A 309 -5.58 -5.42 -9.47
CA ASN A 309 -6.09 -4.44 -10.42
C ASN A 309 -5.19 -3.21 -10.54
N TYR A 310 -4.57 -2.79 -9.43
CA TYR A 310 -3.71 -1.61 -9.40
C TYR A 310 -2.29 -1.90 -9.92
N THR A 311 -1.79 -3.13 -9.75
CA THR A 311 -0.38 -3.43 -10.00
C THR A 311 -0.18 -4.60 -10.96
N LEU A 312 -0.72 -5.80 -10.67
CA LEU A 312 -0.45 -6.99 -11.49
C LEU A 312 -1.03 -6.87 -12.91
N ALA A 313 -2.29 -6.52 -13.03
CA ALA A 313 -2.95 -6.44 -14.33
C ALA A 313 -2.34 -5.35 -15.24
N PRO A 314 -2.04 -4.12 -14.77
CA PRO A 314 -1.35 -3.13 -15.59
C PRO A 314 0.07 -3.53 -16.02
N ASN A 315 0.76 -4.35 -15.22
CA ASN A 315 2.16 -4.75 -15.45
C ASN A 315 2.32 -6.19 -15.99
N CYS A 316 1.24 -6.88 -16.35
CA CYS A 316 1.31 -8.26 -16.84
C CYS A 316 1.71 -8.40 -18.33
N GLY A 317 1.89 -7.29 -19.03
CA GLY A 317 2.31 -7.28 -20.43
C GLY A 317 1.19 -7.51 -21.46
N GLY A 318 -0.08 -7.45 -21.04
CA GLY A 318 -1.25 -7.57 -21.89
C GLY A 318 -2.52 -7.03 -21.24
N ALA A 319 -3.60 -6.95 -22.02
CA ALA A 319 -4.91 -6.46 -21.57
C ALA A 319 -6.04 -7.48 -21.73
N ALA A 320 -5.74 -8.63 -22.32
CA ALA A 320 -6.69 -9.69 -22.59
C ALA A 320 -6.07 -11.08 -22.31
N VAL A 321 -6.92 -12.07 -22.11
CA VAL A 321 -6.52 -13.47 -21.87
C VAL A 321 -5.58 -13.97 -22.97
N GLY A 322 -4.40 -14.41 -22.57
CA GLY A 322 -3.35 -14.93 -23.46
C GLY A 322 -2.35 -13.87 -23.94
N GLU A 323 -2.50 -12.61 -23.56
CA GLU A 323 -1.51 -11.57 -23.78
C GLU A 323 -0.62 -11.42 -22.55
N GLY A 324 0.71 -11.45 -22.72
CA GLY A 324 1.65 -11.44 -21.60
C GLY A 324 1.33 -12.54 -20.59
N THR A 325 1.08 -12.14 -19.34
CA THR A 325 0.65 -13.05 -18.27
C THR A 325 -0.85 -12.91 -17.91
N TYR A 326 -1.61 -12.07 -18.63
CA TYR A 326 -3.03 -11.86 -18.38
C TYR A 326 -3.83 -13.16 -18.56
N GLY A 327 -4.65 -13.51 -17.58
CA GLY A 327 -5.45 -14.75 -17.55
C GLY A 327 -4.69 -16.01 -17.10
N ASP A 328 -3.38 -15.90 -16.82
CA ASP A 328 -2.55 -16.99 -16.30
C ASP A 328 -2.42 -16.96 -14.76
N TRP A 329 -3.27 -16.22 -14.07
CA TRP A 329 -3.21 -16.06 -12.63
C TRP A 329 -4.36 -16.77 -11.91
N ALA A 330 -4.12 -17.15 -10.66
CA ALA A 330 -5.12 -17.60 -9.70
C ALA A 330 -4.72 -17.16 -8.29
N ILE A 331 -5.65 -17.32 -7.34
CA ILE A 331 -5.40 -16.98 -5.95
C ILE A 331 -5.77 -18.13 -5.03
N CYS A 332 -5.03 -18.25 -3.94
CA CYS A 332 -5.35 -19.12 -2.80
C CYS A 332 -5.05 -18.43 -1.48
N ALA A 333 -5.55 -18.97 -0.37
CA ALA A 333 -5.20 -18.45 0.94
C ALA A 333 -3.69 -18.58 1.20
N PRO A 334 -3.05 -17.62 1.88
CA PRO A 334 -1.62 -17.65 2.17
C PRO A 334 -1.28 -18.59 3.32
N PRO A 335 0.00 -18.94 3.54
CA PRO A 335 0.45 -19.72 4.71
C PRO A 335 0.09 -19.07 6.03
N VAL A 336 0.25 -17.76 6.14
CA VAL A 336 -0.14 -16.93 7.29
C VAL A 336 -1.11 -15.86 6.83
N GLY A 337 -2.16 -15.62 7.61
CA GLY A 337 -3.13 -14.56 7.31
C GLY A 337 -2.52 -13.19 7.58
N PHE A 338 -2.80 -12.24 6.72
CA PHE A 338 -2.30 -10.87 6.79
C PHE A 338 -3.26 -9.90 6.11
N PHE A 339 -2.98 -8.61 6.26
CA PHE A 339 -3.58 -7.55 5.45
C PHE A 339 -2.48 -6.58 4.99
N TRP A 340 -2.74 -5.82 3.93
CA TRP A 340 -1.78 -4.84 3.45
C TRP A 340 -2.49 -3.66 2.77
N GLY A 341 -2.11 -2.43 3.21
CA GLY A 341 -2.60 -1.20 2.62
C GLY A 341 -4.06 -0.90 2.93
N GLY A 342 -4.62 -0.05 2.11
CA GLY A 342 -5.95 0.53 2.23
C GLY A 342 -5.90 2.03 2.45
N THR A 343 -6.97 2.71 2.05
CA THR A 343 -7.08 4.16 2.12
C THR A 343 -8.22 4.56 3.05
N TRP A 344 -7.91 5.36 4.06
CA TRP A 344 -8.85 5.97 4.99
C TRP A 344 -9.11 7.42 4.59
N LEU A 345 -10.37 7.85 4.71
CA LEU A 345 -10.79 9.22 4.48
C LEU A 345 -10.93 9.94 5.83
N LEU A 346 -10.45 11.19 5.90
CA LEU A 346 -10.55 12.03 7.07
C LEU A 346 -11.05 13.42 6.67
N ALA A 347 -11.89 14.02 7.52
CA ALA A 347 -12.29 15.40 7.37
C ALA A 347 -11.45 16.28 8.30
N ASN A 348 -11.07 17.47 7.84
CA ASN A 348 -10.38 18.43 8.69
C ASN A 348 -11.34 19.01 9.72
N ASN A 349 -10.94 18.95 11.00
CA ASN A 349 -11.75 19.48 12.12
C ASN A 349 -12.01 20.98 12.01
N ASP A 350 -11.14 21.72 11.34
CA ASP A 350 -11.26 23.18 11.15
C ASP A 350 -11.96 23.55 9.83
N SER A 351 -12.40 22.55 9.03
CA SER A 351 -13.18 22.82 7.82
C SER A 351 -14.52 23.50 8.14
N ALA A 352 -14.82 24.54 7.36
CA ALA A 352 -16.12 25.18 7.39
C ALA A 352 -17.19 24.39 6.59
N ASN A 353 -16.77 23.36 5.84
CA ASN A 353 -17.57 22.61 4.87
C ASN A 353 -17.88 21.19 5.33
N LYS A 354 -17.96 20.95 6.63
CA LYS A 354 -18.07 19.63 7.24
C LYS A 354 -19.24 18.79 6.70
N GLU A 355 -20.42 19.38 6.51
CA GLU A 355 -21.57 18.67 5.97
C GLU A 355 -21.32 18.17 4.54
N ALA A 356 -20.76 19.03 3.66
CA ALA A 356 -20.45 18.65 2.29
C ALA A 356 -19.36 17.54 2.22
N VAL A 357 -18.34 17.64 3.06
CA VAL A 357 -17.32 16.59 3.19
C VAL A 357 -17.95 15.30 3.73
N GLY A 358 -18.89 15.42 4.67
CA GLY A 358 -19.65 14.30 5.23
C GLY A 358 -20.47 13.55 4.17
N GLU A 359 -21.11 14.24 3.25
CA GLU A 359 -21.85 13.62 2.13
C GLU A 359 -20.94 12.77 1.25
N ILE A 360 -19.74 13.29 0.90
CA ILE A 360 -18.73 12.57 0.11
C ILE A 360 -18.20 11.34 0.88
N ILE A 361 -17.80 11.54 2.13
CA ILE A 361 -17.28 10.45 2.99
C ILE A 361 -18.32 9.35 3.14
N HIS A 362 -19.57 9.71 3.47
CA HIS A 362 -20.65 8.74 3.60
C HIS A 362 -20.87 7.94 2.31
N TRP A 363 -20.91 8.59 1.15
CA TRP A 363 -21.09 7.90 -0.12
C TRP A 363 -19.95 6.93 -0.43
N ILE A 364 -18.69 7.31 -0.11
CA ILE A 364 -17.51 6.47 -0.38
C ILE A 364 -17.42 5.30 0.60
N THR A 365 -17.64 5.53 1.91
CA THR A 365 -17.27 4.58 2.95
C THR A 365 -18.44 3.80 3.57
N LEU A 366 -19.66 4.36 3.57
CA LEU A 366 -20.80 3.85 4.36
C LEU A 366 -22.02 3.49 3.52
N ASN A 367 -22.18 4.10 2.32
CA ASN A 367 -23.31 3.76 1.46
C ASN A 367 -23.08 2.40 0.79
N SER A 368 -23.74 1.37 1.32
CA SER A 368 -23.65 -0.03 0.88
C SER A 368 -24.73 -0.43 -0.13
N THR A 369 -25.57 0.53 -0.59
CA THR A 369 -26.58 0.29 -1.62
C THR A 369 -25.94 0.24 -3.02
N GLU A 370 -26.69 -0.18 -4.03
CA GLU A 370 -26.23 -0.21 -5.43
C GLU A 370 -25.87 1.20 -5.98
N GLU A 371 -26.32 2.27 -5.32
CA GLU A 371 -26.02 3.66 -5.65
C GLU A 371 -24.75 4.19 -4.92
N GLY A 372 -24.22 3.44 -3.95
CA GLY A 372 -23.03 3.79 -3.17
C GLY A 372 -21.74 3.29 -3.80
N LEU A 373 -20.62 3.94 -3.43
CA LEU A 373 -19.32 3.54 -3.95
C LEU A 373 -18.95 2.09 -3.55
N GLN A 374 -19.30 1.66 -2.35
CA GLN A 374 -18.97 0.31 -1.86
C GLN A 374 -19.44 -0.78 -2.84
N TYR A 375 -20.69 -0.70 -3.31
CA TYR A 375 -21.21 -1.64 -4.31
C TYR A 375 -20.57 -1.44 -5.69
N MET A 376 -20.49 -0.18 -6.17
CA MET A 376 -19.96 0.12 -7.49
C MET A 376 -18.50 -0.31 -7.62
N TRP A 377 -17.69 -0.11 -6.57
CA TRP A 377 -16.27 -0.48 -6.55
C TRP A 377 -16.09 -2.00 -6.51
N ALA A 378 -16.86 -2.70 -5.69
CA ALA A 378 -16.84 -4.17 -5.63
C ALA A 378 -17.22 -4.82 -6.97
N ASN A 379 -18.11 -4.21 -7.76
CA ASN A 379 -18.60 -4.77 -9.00
C ASN A 379 -17.94 -4.18 -10.28
N GLY A 380 -17.02 -3.23 -10.12
CA GLY A 380 -16.33 -2.60 -11.25
C GLY A 380 -17.22 -1.73 -12.12
N THR A 381 -18.23 -1.08 -11.50
CA THR A 381 -19.21 -0.22 -12.21
C THR A 381 -19.06 1.26 -11.91
N THR A 382 -18.08 1.64 -11.09
CA THR A 382 -17.85 3.05 -10.69
C THR A 382 -17.69 3.98 -11.91
N PHE A 383 -16.90 3.56 -12.90
CA PHE A 383 -16.64 4.35 -14.11
C PHE A 383 -17.22 3.72 -15.38
N GLY A 384 -18.23 2.87 -15.26
CA GLY A 384 -18.86 2.10 -16.33
C GLY A 384 -18.61 0.60 -16.17
N GLU A 385 -19.18 -0.19 -17.08
CA GLU A 385 -19.01 -1.66 -17.05
C GLU A 385 -17.56 -2.07 -17.35
N GLY A 386 -17.07 -3.10 -16.66
CA GLY A 386 -15.72 -3.67 -16.86
C GLY A 386 -14.61 -2.88 -16.19
N GLY A 387 -14.94 -1.99 -15.24
CA GLY A 387 -13.95 -1.30 -14.41
C GLY A 387 -13.28 -2.20 -13.36
N THR A 388 -12.41 -1.58 -12.60
CA THR A 388 -11.68 -2.21 -11.48
C THR A 388 -12.65 -2.74 -10.43
N LYS A 389 -12.50 -4.02 -10.06
CA LYS A 389 -13.19 -4.63 -8.92
C LYS A 389 -12.22 -4.75 -7.76
N ASP A 390 -12.71 -4.48 -6.55
CA ASP A 390 -11.90 -4.60 -5.34
C ASP A 390 -12.74 -5.17 -4.18
N CYS A 391 -12.06 -5.62 -3.15
CA CYS A 391 -12.70 -6.01 -1.90
C CYS A 391 -12.94 -4.75 -1.06
N VAL A 392 -14.21 -4.46 -0.76
CA VAL A 392 -14.60 -3.24 -0.03
C VAL A 392 -14.86 -3.51 1.45
N ALA A 393 -14.85 -2.45 2.25
CA ALA A 393 -15.03 -2.53 3.70
C ALA A 393 -16.44 -2.95 4.11
N SER A 394 -17.45 -2.72 3.26
CA SER A 394 -18.84 -3.07 3.54
C SER A 394 -19.12 -4.56 3.30
N GLY A 395 -19.37 -5.32 4.37
CA GLY A 395 -19.84 -6.70 4.30
C GLY A 395 -21.20 -6.81 3.59
N THR A 396 -22.08 -5.83 3.78
CA THR A 396 -23.38 -5.75 3.09
C THR A 396 -23.21 -5.63 1.57
N ALA A 397 -22.32 -4.77 1.08
CA ALA A 397 -22.02 -4.65 -0.35
C ALA A 397 -21.35 -5.92 -0.89
N MET A 398 -20.38 -6.49 -0.14
CA MET A 398 -19.70 -7.72 -0.54
C MET A 398 -20.63 -8.91 -0.70
N ALA A 399 -21.67 -9.03 0.15
CA ALA A 399 -22.64 -10.14 0.13
C ALA A 399 -23.48 -10.21 -1.16
N ILE A 400 -23.59 -9.12 -1.91
CA ILE A 400 -24.35 -9.00 -3.16
C ILE A 400 -23.45 -8.74 -4.38
N SER A 401 -22.13 -8.82 -4.22
CA SER A 401 -21.16 -8.53 -5.28
C SER A 401 -20.54 -9.78 -5.89
N ASN A 402 -20.04 -9.66 -7.12
CA ASN A 402 -19.38 -10.74 -7.87
C ASN A 402 -17.93 -10.35 -8.21
N GLY A 403 -16.98 -11.12 -7.68
CA GLY A 403 -15.54 -10.93 -7.86
C GLY A 403 -14.92 -11.75 -8.99
N GLU A 404 -15.69 -12.30 -9.93
CA GLU A 404 -15.11 -13.01 -11.09
C GLU A 404 -14.26 -12.06 -11.93
N LEU A 405 -13.02 -12.48 -12.25
CA LEU A 405 -12.06 -11.75 -13.06
C LEU A 405 -11.46 -12.64 -14.16
N ASP A 406 -11.47 -12.14 -15.39
CA ASP A 406 -10.77 -12.78 -16.51
C ASP A 406 -9.27 -12.88 -16.28
N PHE A 407 -8.69 -11.90 -15.57
CA PHE A 407 -7.29 -11.93 -15.14
C PHE A 407 -6.94 -13.19 -14.32
N LEU A 408 -7.89 -13.68 -13.52
CA LEU A 408 -7.76 -14.89 -12.71
C LEU A 408 -8.32 -16.15 -13.40
N GLY A 409 -8.55 -16.09 -14.73
CA GLY A 409 -9.14 -17.19 -15.47
C GLY A 409 -10.59 -17.49 -15.07
N GLY A 410 -11.33 -16.47 -14.66
CA GLY A 410 -12.73 -16.57 -14.23
C GLY A 410 -12.91 -16.94 -12.74
N GLN A 411 -11.85 -17.02 -11.95
CA GLN A 411 -11.98 -17.25 -10.51
C GLN A 411 -12.65 -16.06 -9.83
N ASN A 412 -13.61 -16.31 -8.93
CA ASN A 412 -14.18 -15.31 -8.05
C ASN A 412 -13.18 -14.98 -6.92
N MET A 413 -12.58 -13.82 -6.96
CA MET A 413 -11.57 -13.44 -5.97
C MET A 413 -12.16 -13.25 -4.56
N PHE A 414 -13.43 -12.95 -4.43
CA PHE A 414 -14.06 -12.71 -3.14
C PHE A 414 -14.16 -13.98 -2.28
N ASP A 415 -14.15 -15.17 -2.89
CA ASP A 415 -14.12 -16.43 -2.15
C ASP A 415 -12.86 -16.59 -1.27
N ILE A 416 -11.78 -15.88 -1.60
CA ILE A 416 -10.51 -15.88 -0.86
C ILE A 416 -10.33 -14.59 -0.05
N PHE A 417 -10.55 -13.41 -0.65
CA PHE A 417 -10.26 -12.14 0.02
C PHE A 417 -11.26 -11.79 1.13
N VAL A 418 -12.55 -12.11 0.97
CA VAL A 418 -13.53 -11.81 2.02
C VAL A 418 -13.23 -12.59 3.31
N PRO A 419 -12.99 -13.92 3.29
CA PRO A 419 -12.53 -14.62 4.49
C PRO A 419 -11.18 -14.15 5.04
N ALA A 420 -10.27 -13.64 4.18
CA ALA A 420 -8.96 -13.15 4.62
C ALA A 420 -9.06 -11.90 5.50
N ASN A 421 -10.14 -11.13 5.40
CA ASN A 421 -10.34 -9.93 6.23
C ASN A 421 -10.40 -10.22 7.74
N GLN A 422 -10.64 -11.47 8.15
CA GLN A 422 -10.55 -11.87 9.56
C GLN A 422 -9.16 -11.68 10.18
N TYR A 423 -8.12 -11.63 9.35
CA TYR A 423 -6.73 -11.44 9.79
C TYR A 423 -6.33 -9.97 9.87
N ALA A 424 -7.11 -9.08 9.27
CA ALA A 424 -6.86 -7.65 9.37
C ALA A 424 -7.20 -7.15 10.78
N ASN A 425 -6.23 -6.49 11.42
CA ASN A 425 -6.44 -5.87 12.71
C ASN A 425 -5.52 -4.66 12.90
N GLY A 426 -6.02 -3.62 13.55
CA GLY A 426 -5.26 -2.41 13.86
C GLY A 426 -4.41 -2.49 15.14
N LYS A 427 -4.49 -3.60 15.89
CA LYS A 427 -3.91 -3.69 17.25
C LYS A 427 -2.39 -3.68 17.26
N CYS A 428 -1.77 -4.14 16.16
CA CYS A 428 -0.31 -4.20 16.03
C CYS A 428 0.28 -2.99 15.32
N LEU A 429 -0.54 -2.03 14.91
CA LEU A 429 -0.09 -0.83 14.20
C LEU A 429 0.27 0.29 15.18
N THR A 430 1.22 1.13 14.78
CA THR A 430 1.62 2.36 15.49
C THR A 430 1.82 3.51 14.49
N GLN A 431 1.88 4.75 14.99
CA GLN A 431 2.18 5.91 14.13
C GLN A 431 3.61 5.91 13.56
N TYR A 432 4.48 5.01 14.01
CA TYR A 432 5.90 4.93 13.63
C TYR A 432 6.20 3.80 12.64
N ASP A 433 5.20 2.98 12.28
CA ASP A 433 5.43 1.72 11.55
C ASP A 433 6.15 1.92 10.22
N GLU A 434 5.77 2.93 9.43
CA GLU A 434 6.44 3.22 8.15
C GLU A 434 7.95 3.43 8.33
N THR A 435 8.33 4.24 9.32
CA THR A 435 9.74 4.53 9.61
C THR A 435 10.47 3.31 10.18
N ILE A 436 9.85 2.62 11.13
CA ILE A 436 10.47 1.45 11.78
C ILE A 436 10.62 0.31 10.78
N ASN A 437 9.62 0.06 9.94
CA ASN A 437 9.70 -0.94 8.86
C ASN A 437 10.83 -0.64 7.88
N SER A 438 11.02 0.62 7.51
CA SER A 438 12.13 1.03 6.65
C SER A 438 13.48 0.68 7.28
N TYR A 439 13.69 1.02 8.56
CA TYR A 439 14.93 0.68 9.28
C TYR A 439 15.13 -0.84 9.43
N TRP A 440 14.04 -1.57 9.69
CA TRP A 440 14.09 -3.03 9.80
C TRP A 440 14.48 -3.68 8.46
N ARG A 441 13.80 -3.31 7.37
CA ARG A 441 14.11 -3.84 6.04
C ARG A 441 15.54 -3.50 5.60
N ASP A 442 16.06 -2.32 5.95
CA ASP A 442 17.46 -1.96 5.70
C ASP A 442 18.42 -2.88 6.45
N ALA A 443 18.17 -3.15 7.74
CA ALA A 443 18.98 -4.06 8.54
C ALA A 443 18.95 -5.49 7.98
N VAL A 444 17.77 -5.99 7.59
CA VAL A 444 17.61 -7.29 6.95
C VAL A 444 18.42 -7.37 5.66
N ARG A 445 18.38 -6.35 4.79
CA ARG A 445 19.18 -6.30 3.55
C ARG A 445 20.69 -6.34 3.82
N GLN A 446 21.18 -5.66 4.86
CA GLN A 446 22.59 -5.73 5.24
C GLN A 446 23.00 -7.14 5.68
N TYR A 447 22.14 -7.82 6.44
CA TYR A 447 22.37 -9.21 6.85
C TYR A 447 22.32 -10.17 5.66
N THR A 448 21.30 -10.11 4.84
CA THR A 448 21.15 -11.02 3.69
C THR A 448 22.24 -10.83 2.63
N ALA A 449 22.75 -9.62 2.48
CA ALA A 449 23.92 -9.32 1.63
C ALA A 449 25.25 -9.79 2.21
N GLY A 450 25.28 -10.24 3.48
CA GLY A 450 26.50 -10.66 4.16
C GLY A 450 27.41 -9.52 4.63
N ASN A 451 26.88 -8.28 4.66
CA ASN A 451 27.63 -7.11 5.16
C ASN A 451 27.64 -7.03 6.68
N MET A 452 26.67 -7.65 7.35
CA MET A 452 26.52 -7.72 8.81
C MET A 452 26.15 -9.14 9.21
N THR A 453 26.54 -9.53 10.42
CA THR A 453 25.97 -10.69 11.10
C THR A 453 24.53 -10.39 11.51
N ARG A 454 23.77 -11.42 11.87
CA ARG A 454 22.39 -11.28 12.36
C ARG A 454 22.30 -10.34 13.56
N ASP A 455 23.18 -10.53 14.54
CA ASP A 455 23.20 -9.70 15.75
C ASP A 455 23.58 -8.25 15.45
N GLU A 456 24.57 -8.01 14.57
CA GLU A 456 24.95 -6.66 14.14
C GLU A 456 23.80 -5.95 13.43
N ALA A 457 23.03 -6.66 12.59
CA ALA A 457 21.86 -6.09 11.91
C ALA A 457 20.75 -5.67 12.91
N ILE A 458 20.46 -6.52 13.91
CA ILE A 458 19.52 -6.21 14.99
C ILE A 458 20.00 -5.00 15.80
N GLN A 459 21.28 -4.93 16.14
CA GLN A 459 21.85 -3.81 16.91
C GLN A 459 21.81 -2.50 16.09
N ALA A 460 22.12 -2.55 14.78
CA ALA A 460 22.04 -1.40 13.89
C ALA A 460 20.60 -0.88 13.76
N PHE A 461 19.63 -1.79 13.64
CA PHE A 461 18.20 -1.45 13.64
C PHE A 461 17.79 -0.74 14.93
N LYS A 462 18.11 -1.32 16.10
CA LYS A 462 17.81 -0.74 17.41
C LYS A 462 18.44 0.65 17.55
N GLN A 463 19.69 0.83 17.10
CA GLN A 463 20.37 2.11 17.15
C GLN A 463 19.67 3.15 16.27
N ASN A 464 19.24 2.79 15.03
CA ASN A 464 18.51 3.68 14.16
C ASN A 464 17.19 4.14 14.79
N VAL A 465 16.45 3.26 15.44
CA VAL A 465 15.23 3.62 16.17
C VAL A 465 15.53 4.58 17.30
N ALA A 466 16.53 4.27 18.16
CA ALA A 466 16.89 5.10 19.30
C ALA A 466 17.39 6.51 18.92
N ASP A 467 18.07 6.63 17.77
CA ASP A 467 18.62 7.89 17.31
C ASP A 467 17.59 8.82 16.65
N ASN A 468 16.51 8.26 16.12
CA ASN A 468 15.58 9.02 15.26
C ASN A 468 14.15 9.09 15.79
N LEU A 469 13.76 8.25 16.75
CA LEU A 469 12.41 8.21 17.30
C LEU A 469 12.44 8.38 18.83
N ASP A 470 11.39 9.03 19.37
CA ASP A 470 11.20 9.16 20.83
C ASP A 470 10.57 7.87 21.38
N VAL A 471 11.33 6.78 21.34
CA VAL A 471 10.93 5.43 21.74
C VAL A 471 12.02 4.83 22.61
N GLU A 472 11.65 4.23 23.75
CA GLU A 472 12.61 3.53 24.62
C GLU A 472 13.12 2.25 23.92
N VAL A 473 14.43 2.05 23.89
CA VAL A 473 15.09 0.89 23.23
C VAL A 473 15.98 0.16 24.21
N ASP A 474 15.73 -1.13 24.39
CA ASP A 474 16.59 -2.04 25.17
C ASP A 474 17.65 -2.68 24.23
N PHE A 475 18.95 -2.46 24.52
CA PHE A 475 20.09 -2.97 23.72
C PHE A 475 20.56 -4.36 24.16
#